data_20fa375ec3a92fa1fdbee7813fd2311a
#
_entry.id   20fa375ec3a92fa1fdbee7813fd2311a
#
_cell.length_a   1.000
_cell.length_b   1.000
_cell.length_c   1.000
_cell.angle_alpha   90.00
_cell.angle_beta   90.00
_cell.angle_gamma   90.00
#
_symmetry.space_group_name_H-M   'P 1'
#
loop_
_entity.id
_entity.type
_entity.pdbx_description
1 polymer ?
#
loop_
_entity_poly.entity_id
_entity_poly.type
_entity_poly.pdbx_seq_one_letter_code
_entity_poly.pdbx_strand_id
1 'polypeptide(L)'
;MKKYILDLTVTENLRLHANYVLLKLTSPSPLPEMLPGQFAEIRVDGSPTTFLRRPISINYVDRQRNEVWFLIQLVGDGTKRLGEAKAGDIINVVLPLGNCFTMPEKPSDKLLLVGGGVGTAPMLYLGEQLAKKGCKPTFLLGARSDKDLLQLEQFAAYGEVYTTTEDGSHGEKGYVTQHSILNKVCFEQIYTCGPKPMMMAVAK
;
A
#
# COMPACT_ATOMS: atom_id res chain seq x y z
N MET A 1 10.30 -10.51 15.07
CA MET A 1 10.05 -9.07 15.35
C MET A 1 9.02 -8.95 16.46
N LYS A 2 9.18 -7.99 17.38
CA LYS A 2 8.24 -7.73 18.48
C LYS A 2 6.96 -7.10 17.93
N LYS A 3 5.81 -7.53 18.46
CA LYS A 3 4.47 -7.02 18.11
C LYS A 3 3.98 -6.13 19.24
N TYR A 4 3.21 -5.11 18.89
CA TYR A 4 2.71 -4.11 19.83
C TYR A 4 1.21 -3.94 19.68
N ILE A 5 0.55 -3.62 20.77
CA ILE A 5 -0.84 -3.13 20.78
C ILE A 5 -0.74 -1.67 21.20
N LEU A 6 -1.13 -0.77 20.32
CA LEU A 6 -0.98 0.67 20.53
C LEU A 6 -2.31 1.38 20.29
N ASP A 7 -2.57 2.39 21.09
CA ASP A 7 -3.61 3.38 20.83
C ASP A 7 -2.97 4.53 20.07
N LEU A 8 -3.31 4.66 18.80
CA LEU A 8 -2.74 5.65 17.88
C LEU A 8 -3.74 6.76 17.62
N THR A 9 -3.26 7.98 17.52
CA THR A 9 -4.07 9.18 17.22
C THR A 9 -4.14 9.37 15.70
N VAL A 10 -5.34 9.60 15.18
CA VAL A 10 -5.54 10.01 13.78
C VAL A 10 -4.98 11.42 13.59
N THR A 11 -3.98 11.56 12.72
CA THR A 11 -3.48 12.88 12.30
C THR A 11 -4.26 13.38 11.10
N GLU A 12 -4.62 12.49 10.18
CA GLU A 12 -5.38 12.81 8.99
C GLU A 12 -6.13 11.58 8.48
N ASN A 13 -7.31 11.80 7.92
CA ASN A 13 -8.07 10.80 7.17
C ASN A 13 -8.51 11.42 5.85
N LEU A 14 -7.68 11.27 4.82
CA LEU A 14 -7.86 11.92 3.52
C LEU A 14 -8.71 11.05 2.60
N ARG A 15 -9.83 11.57 2.13
CA ARG A 15 -10.65 10.95 1.08
C ARG A 15 -9.95 11.12 -0.27
N LEU A 16 -9.37 10.05 -0.80
CA LEU A 16 -8.71 10.06 -2.12
C LEU A 16 -9.70 9.87 -3.26
N HIS A 17 -10.73 9.04 -3.04
CA HIS A 17 -11.80 8.74 -3.98
C HIS A 17 -13.05 8.29 -3.22
N ALA A 18 -14.18 8.07 -3.89
CA ALA A 18 -15.43 7.64 -3.26
C ALA A 18 -15.26 6.40 -2.37
N ASN A 19 -14.41 5.47 -2.78
CA ASN A 19 -14.20 4.19 -2.10
C ASN A 19 -12.81 4.03 -1.45
N TYR A 20 -12.02 5.10 -1.34
CA TYR A 20 -10.66 5.01 -0.79
C TYR A 20 -10.36 6.16 0.15
N VAL A 21 -9.74 5.83 1.28
CA VAL A 21 -9.18 6.80 2.22
C VAL A 21 -7.72 6.47 2.51
N LEU A 22 -6.96 7.51 2.78
CA LEU A 22 -5.62 7.42 3.34
C LEU A 22 -5.70 7.84 4.80
N LEU A 23 -5.65 6.86 5.70
CA LEU A 23 -5.68 7.07 7.15
C LEU A 23 -4.24 7.16 7.66
N LYS A 24 -3.90 8.28 8.31
CA LYS A 24 -2.59 8.53 8.91
C LYS A 24 -2.71 8.55 10.43
N LEU A 25 -1.87 7.77 11.09
CA LEU A 25 -1.88 7.61 12.54
C LEU A 25 -0.51 7.91 13.13
N THR A 26 -0.49 8.51 14.31
CA THR A 26 0.72 8.81 15.09
C THR A 26 0.63 8.32 16.52
N SER A 27 1.76 8.38 17.24
CA SER A 27 1.87 8.07 18.66
C SER A 27 2.70 9.16 19.36
N PRO A 28 2.43 9.46 20.63
CA PRO A 28 3.30 10.33 21.44
C PRO A 28 4.72 9.77 21.60
N SER A 29 4.87 8.45 21.57
CA SER A 29 6.15 7.76 21.58
C SER A 29 6.58 7.36 20.18
N PRO A 30 7.88 7.15 19.91
CA PRO A 30 8.33 6.66 18.60
C PRO A 30 7.62 5.37 18.21
N LEU A 31 7.10 5.33 16.99
CA LEU A 31 6.50 4.13 16.41
C LEU A 31 7.55 3.02 16.28
N PRO A 32 7.17 1.75 16.50
CA PRO A 32 8.07 0.62 16.33
C PRO A 32 8.64 0.54 14.91
N GLU A 33 9.73 -0.19 14.77
CA GLU A 33 10.23 -0.54 13.45
C GLU A 33 9.20 -1.35 12.68
N MET A 34 8.95 -0.95 11.45
CA MET A 34 8.06 -1.61 10.50
C MET A 34 8.79 -1.79 9.18
N LEU A 35 8.57 -2.92 8.52
CA LEU A 35 9.21 -3.28 7.25
C LEU A 35 8.18 -3.35 6.12
N PRO A 36 8.58 -3.08 4.86
CA PRO A 36 7.66 -3.14 3.72
C PRO A 36 7.08 -4.55 3.54
N GLY A 37 5.78 -4.62 3.28
CA GLY A 37 5.02 -5.86 3.16
C GLY A 37 4.27 -6.26 4.44
N GLN A 38 4.60 -5.67 5.57
CA GLN A 38 3.87 -5.90 6.81
C GLN A 38 2.51 -5.20 6.83
N PHE A 39 1.65 -5.62 7.74
CA PHE A 39 0.30 -5.10 7.92
C PHE A 39 -0.01 -4.83 9.40
N ALA A 40 -1.15 -4.25 9.65
CA ALA A 40 -1.70 -4.04 10.98
C ALA A 40 -3.11 -4.62 11.08
N GLU A 41 -3.50 -5.02 12.29
CA GLU A 41 -4.87 -5.36 12.65
C GLU A 41 -5.49 -4.16 13.36
N ILE A 42 -6.38 -3.45 12.68
CA ILE A 42 -7.01 -2.20 13.17
C ILE A 42 -8.35 -2.53 13.81
N ARG A 43 -8.54 -2.11 15.06
CA ARG A 43 -9.83 -2.24 15.74
C ARG A 43 -10.84 -1.27 15.17
N VAL A 44 -12.07 -1.73 15.02
CA VAL A 44 -13.19 -0.93 14.52
C VAL A 44 -14.16 -0.70 15.68
N ASP A 45 -14.12 0.49 16.23
CA ASP A 45 -15.00 0.87 17.32
C ASP A 45 -16.30 1.53 16.79
N GLY A 46 -17.42 1.29 17.47
CA GLY A 46 -18.71 1.87 17.11
C GLY A 46 -19.36 1.26 15.86
N SER A 47 -18.97 0.05 15.45
CA SER A 47 -19.64 -0.73 14.41
C SER A 47 -20.39 -1.91 15.04
N PRO A 48 -21.71 -1.95 15.00
CA PRO A 48 -22.49 -3.03 15.63
C PRO A 48 -22.34 -4.38 14.89
N THR A 49 -21.86 -4.36 13.67
CA THR A 49 -21.74 -5.53 12.79
C THR A 49 -20.29 -5.99 12.60
N THR A 50 -19.30 -5.24 13.13
CA THR A 50 -17.88 -5.56 12.94
C THR A 50 -17.24 -5.97 14.27
N PHE A 51 -17.08 -7.27 14.48
CA PHE A 51 -16.52 -7.83 15.72
C PHE A 51 -15.00 -8.06 15.65
N LEU A 52 -14.47 -8.24 14.43
CA LEU A 52 -13.04 -8.53 14.23
C LEU A 52 -12.29 -7.28 13.75
N ARG A 53 -11.02 -7.20 14.13
CA ARG A 53 -10.09 -6.21 13.57
C ARG A 53 -10.00 -6.35 12.05
N ARG A 54 -9.60 -5.29 11.39
CA ARG A 54 -9.38 -5.29 9.94
C ARG A 54 -7.89 -5.36 9.64
N PRO A 55 -7.45 -6.39 8.88
CA PRO A 55 -6.08 -6.46 8.40
C PRO A 55 -5.88 -5.43 7.27
N ILE A 56 -5.00 -4.48 7.50
CA ILE A 56 -4.69 -3.42 6.53
C ILE A 56 -3.18 -3.34 6.35
N SER A 57 -2.72 -3.43 5.10
CA SER A 57 -1.30 -3.30 4.77
C SER A 57 -0.75 -1.93 5.16
N ILE A 58 0.46 -1.90 5.70
CA ILE A 58 1.18 -0.65 5.93
C ILE A 58 1.50 -0.06 4.55
N ASN A 59 0.93 1.11 4.27
CA ASN A 59 1.13 1.84 3.02
C ASN A 59 2.43 2.62 3.03
N TYR A 60 2.72 3.31 4.15
CA TYR A 60 3.92 4.12 4.31
C TYR A 60 4.27 4.33 5.80
N VAL A 61 5.53 4.62 6.08
CA VAL A 61 5.99 4.99 7.42
C VAL A 61 6.84 6.25 7.32
N ASP A 62 6.26 7.36 7.76
CA ASP A 62 6.96 8.63 7.86
C ASP A 62 7.67 8.72 9.20
N ARG A 63 8.99 8.48 9.20
CA ARG A 63 9.80 8.53 10.43
C ARG A 63 9.99 9.93 10.97
N GLN A 64 9.95 10.95 10.12
CA GLN A 64 10.16 12.33 10.53
C GLN A 64 8.94 12.88 11.27
N ARG A 65 7.73 12.51 10.78
CA ARG A 65 6.47 12.87 11.41
C ARG A 65 6.00 11.87 12.46
N ASN A 66 6.70 10.76 12.62
CA ASN A 66 6.28 9.64 13.47
C ASN A 66 4.89 9.14 13.11
N GLU A 67 4.64 8.94 11.81
CA GLU A 67 3.33 8.50 11.29
C GLU A 67 3.42 7.14 10.60
N VAL A 68 2.34 6.36 10.70
CA VAL A 68 2.06 5.19 9.88
C VAL A 68 0.80 5.45 9.05
N TRP A 69 0.85 5.12 7.76
CA TRP A 69 -0.23 5.36 6.81
C TRP A 69 -0.87 4.07 6.35
N PHE A 70 -2.18 4.10 6.19
CA PHE A 70 -3.00 2.98 5.73
C PHE A 70 -3.89 3.43 4.57
N LEU A 71 -3.67 2.85 3.38
CA LEU A 71 -4.58 3.02 2.25
C LEU A 71 -5.71 1.99 2.38
N ILE A 72 -6.93 2.46 2.59
CA ILE A 72 -8.08 1.63 2.92
C ILE A 72 -9.13 1.74 1.82
N GLN A 73 -9.49 0.59 1.24
CA GLN A 73 -10.67 0.49 0.38
C GLN A 73 -11.94 0.26 1.21
N LEU A 74 -12.95 1.09 1.00
CA LEU A 74 -14.20 1.10 1.76
C LEU A 74 -15.21 0.09 1.17
N VAL A 75 -14.99 -1.20 1.43
CA VAL A 75 -15.81 -2.28 0.84
C VAL A 75 -16.85 -2.87 1.79
N GLY A 76 -16.62 -2.83 3.09
CA GLY A 76 -17.52 -3.40 4.10
C GLY A 76 -17.70 -2.47 5.28
N ASP A 77 -18.61 -2.80 6.21
CA ASP A 77 -18.97 -1.94 7.33
C ASP A 77 -17.77 -1.49 8.16
N GLY A 78 -16.85 -2.40 8.46
CA GLY A 78 -15.65 -2.06 9.23
C GLY A 78 -14.74 -1.06 8.53
N THR A 79 -14.47 -1.23 7.23
CA THR A 79 -13.63 -0.30 6.47
C THR A 79 -14.34 1.04 6.22
N LYS A 80 -15.67 1.02 6.02
CA LYS A 80 -16.47 2.25 5.94
C LYS A 80 -16.41 3.02 7.26
N ARG A 81 -16.54 2.33 8.40
CA ARG A 81 -16.43 2.96 9.72
C ARG A 81 -15.04 3.56 9.97
N LEU A 82 -13.95 2.89 9.56
CA LEU A 82 -12.60 3.47 9.61
C LEU A 82 -12.49 4.71 8.71
N GLY A 83 -13.19 4.73 7.59
CA GLY A 83 -13.24 5.88 6.69
C GLY A 83 -13.95 7.12 7.26
N GLU A 84 -14.68 6.99 8.38
CA GLU A 84 -15.36 8.07 9.08
C GLU A 84 -14.52 8.68 10.21
N ALA A 85 -13.37 8.09 10.54
CA ALA A 85 -12.49 8.57 11.59
C ALA A 85 -12.00 10.00 11.31
N LYS A 86 -11.88 10.79 12.36
CA LYS A 86 -11.49 12.21 12.29
C LYS A 86 -10.16 12.44 12.98
N ALA A 87 -9.48 13.51 12.59
CA ALA A 87 -8.27 13.93 13.28
C ALA A 87 -8.54 14.10 14.79
N GLY A 88 -7.68 13.54 15.61
CA GLY A 88 -7.81 13.47 17.07
C GLY A 88 -8.46 12.18 17.59
N ASP A 89 -9.15 11.40 16.77
CA ASP A 89 -9.71 10.11 17.20
C ASP A 89 -8.57 9.15 17.58
N ILE A 90 -8.86 8.27 18.53
CA ILE A 90 -7.92 7.22 18.98
C ILE A 90 -8.35 5.89 18.37
N ILE A 91 -7.41 5.23 17.70
CA ILE A 91 -7.63 3.92 17.08
C ILE A 91 -6.65 2.91 17.67
N ASN A 92 -7.17 1.80 18.17
CA ASN A 92 -6.36 0.71 18.70
C ASN A 92 -5.86 -0.19 17.58
N VAL A 93 -4.55 -0.40 17.48
CA VAL A 93 -3.89 -1.10 16.39
C VAL A 93 -2.91 -2.13 16.92
N VAL A 94 -2.89 -3.31 16.32
CA VAL A 94 -1.85 -4.33 16.54
C VAL A 94 -0.90 -4.29 15.36
N LEU A 95 0.36 -3.97 15.58
CA LEU A 95 1.39 -3.84 14.54
C LEU A 95 2.81 -4.06 15.11
N PRO A 96 3.85 -4.28 14.24
CA PRO A 96 3.71 -4.77 12.88
C PRO A 96 3.40 -6.26 12.85
N LEU A 97 2.66 -6.71 11.84
CA LEU A 97 2.28 -8.11 11.66
C LEU A 97 2.73 -8.62 10.29
N GLY A 98 2.82 -9.94 10.14
CA GLY A 98 3.21 -10.58 8.89
C GLY A 98 4.71 -10.56 8.62
N ASN A 99 5.06 -11.05 7.43
CA ASN A 99 6.43 -11.05 6.92
C ASN A 99 6.67 -9.79 6.06
N CYS A 100 7.94 -9.45 5.86
CA CYS A 100 8.35 -8.39 4.96
C CYS A 100 8.69 -8.95 3.57
N PHE A 101 8.76 -8.07 2.58
CA PHE A 101 9.35 -8.39 1.28
C PHE A 101 10.86 -8.64 1.43
N THR A 102 11.38 -9.57 0.65
CA THR A 102 12.84 -9.83 0.57
C THR A 102 13.49 -8.68 -0.18
N MET A 103 14.41 -7.99 0.48
CA MET A 103 15.16 -6.91 -0.14
C MET A 103 16.30 -7.47 -0.98
N PRO A 104 16.64 -6.86 -2.14
CA PRO A 104 17.77 -7.30 -2.95
C PRO A 104 19.08 -7.16 -2.18
N GLU A 105 20.03 -8.06 -2.40
CA GLU A 105 21.34 -8.00 -1.72
C GLU A 105 22.15 -6.79 -2.15
N LYS A 106 22.08 -6.43 -3.43
CA LYS A 106 22.79 -5.30 -4.07
C LYS A 106 21.80 -4.35 -4.72
N PRO A 107 22.17 -3.05 -4.86
CA PRO A 107 21.35 -2.13 -5.65
C PRO A 107 21.12 -2.65 -7.07
N SER A 108 19.91 -2.52 -7.57
CA SER A 108 19.49 -2.90 -8.91
C SER A 108 18.45 -1.92 -9.44
N ASP A 109 18.44 -1.71 -10.76
CA ASP A 109 17.42 -0.98 -11.52
C ASP A 109 16.45 -1.91 -12.26
N LYS A 110 16.63 -3.24 -12.08
CA LYS A 110 15.80 -4.27 -12.71
C LYS A 110 14.78 -4.88 -11.75
N LEU A 111 14.16 -4.02 -10.97
CA LEU A 111 13.15 -4.41 -9.98
C LEU A 111 11.77 -3.94 -10.46
N LEU A 112 10.80 -4.86 -10.53
CA LEU A 112 9.42 -4.56 -10.90
C LEU A 112 8.50 -4.74 -9.70
N LEU A 113 7.72 -3.70 -9.39
CA LEU A 113 6.71 -3.70 -8.35
C LEU A 113 5.32 -3.63 -8.99
N VAL A 114 4.59 -4.73 -8.95
CA VAL A 114 3.28 -4.86 -9.59
C VAL A 114 2.18 -4.78 -8.53
N GLY A 115 1.34 -3.76 -8.63
CA GLY A 115 0.20 -3.56 -7.73
C GLY A 115 -1.12 -3.49 -8.49
N GLY A 116 -2.19 -4.10 -7.94
CA GLY A 116 -3.53 -4.03 -8.52
C GLY A 116 -4.59 -3.58 -7.50
N GLY A 117 -5.35 -2.53 -7.83
CA GLY A 117 -6.32 -1.93 -6.92
C GLY A 117 -5.68 -1.53 -5.58
N VAL A 118 -6.29 -1.89 -4.44
CA VAL A 118 -5.73 -1.59 -3.11
C VAL A 118 -4.41 -2.34 -2.83
N GLY A 119 -4.05 -3.34 -3.64
CA GLY A 119 -2.77 -4.04 -3.55
C GLY A 119 -1.56 -3.15 -3.90
N THR A 120 -1.76 -1.96 -4.45
CA THR A 120 -0.71 -0.96 -4.60
C THR A 120 -0.22 -0.42 -3.25
N ALA A 121 -1.02 -0.53 -2.19
CA ALA A 121 -0.72 0.03 -0.87
C ALA A 121 0.68 -0.34 -0.33
N PRO A 122 1.09 -1.61 -0.21
CA PRO A 122 2.40 -1.95 0.34
C PRO A 122 3.56 -1.65 -0.60
N MET A 123 3.30 -1.38 -1.89
CA MET A 123 4.32 -1.09 -2.90
C MET A 123 4.97 0.27 -2.70
N LEU A 124 4.25 1.25 -2.11
CA LEU A 124 4.79 2.60 -1.90
C LEU A 124 5.94 2.57 -0.88
N TYR A 125 5.73 1.96 0.28
CA TYR A 125 6.77 1.85 1.30
C TYR A 125 7.94 0.97 0.84
N LEU A 126 7.65 -0.09 0.09
CA LEU A 126 8.70 -0.91 -0.54
C LEU A 126 9.54 -0.07 -1.51
N GLY A 127 8.91 0.72 -2.35
CA GLY A 127 9.60 1.59 -3.31
C GLY A 127 10.54 2.60 -2.63
N GLU A 128 10.06 3.24 -1.56
CA GLU A 128 10.90 4.14 -0.76
C GLU A 128 12.13 3.42 -0.19
N GLN A 129 11.94 2.24 0.42
CA GLN A 129 13.03 1.49 1.04
C GLN A 129 14.04 0.98 -0.01
N LEU A 130 13.56 0.60 -1.19
CA LEU A 130 14.42 0.24 -2.32
C LEU A 130 15.22 1.44 -2.82
N ALA A 131 14.58 2.60 -2.98
CA ALA A 131 15.25 3.84 -3.38
C ALA A 131 16.32 4.27 -2.36
N LYS A 132 16.04 4.18 -1.05
CA LYS A 132 17.02 4.41 0.03
C LYS A 132 18.21 3.44 -0.03
N LYS A 133 18.01 2.24 -0.55
CA LYS A 133 19.07 1.25 -0.77
C LYS A 133 19.87 1.50 -2.06
N GLY A 134 19.54 2.55 -2.81
CA GLY A 134 20.20 2.90 -4.08
C GLY A 134 19.63 2.16 -5.31
N CYS A 135 18.48 1.50 -5.19
CA CYS A 135 17.77 0.89 -6.31
C CYS A 135 16.96 1.93 -7.08
N LYS A 136 16.60 1.60 -8.33
CA LYS A 136 15.65 2.36 -9.15
C LYS A 136 14.49 1.45 -9.55
N PRO A 137 13.48 1.28 -8.67
CA PRO A 137 12.37 0.39 -8.97
C PRO A 137 11.49 0.91 -10.10
N THR A 138 10.91 -0.01 -10.85
CA THR A 138 9.83 0.26 -11.81
C THR A 138 8.51 -0.18 -11.18
N PHE A 139 7.53 0.70 -11.16
CA PHE A 139 6.17 0.41 -10.71
C PHE A 139 5.27 0.11 -11.90
N LEU A 140 4.47 -0.93 -11.81
CA LEU A 140 3.40 -1.24 -12.75
C LEU A 140 2.09 -1.36 -11.96
N LEU A 141 1.26 -0.32 -12.06
CA LEU A 141 0.06 -0.15 -11.25
C LEU A 141 -1.18 -0.34 -12.10
N GLY A 142 -2.04 -1.28 -11.70
CA GLY A 142 -3.28 -1.59 -12.40
C GLY A 142 -4.51 -1.17 -11.62
N ALA A 143 -5.50 -0.64 -12.34
CA ALA A 143 -6.79 -0.23 -11.79
C ALA A 143 -7.92 -0.49 -12.78
N ARG A 144 -9.18 -0.30 -12.34
CA ARG A 144 -10.33 -0.36 -13.25
C ARG A 144 -10.42 0.86 -14.13
N SER A 145 -10.15 2.03 -13.54
CA SER A 145 -10.17 3.33 -14.22
C SER A 145 -9.10 4.27 -13.63
N ASP A 146 -8.89 5.42 -14.27
CA ASP A 146 -8.00 6.48 -13.83
C ASP A 146 -8.25 6.93 -12.38
N LYS A 147 -9.53 6.98 -11.97
CA LYS A 147 -9.95 7.39 -10.62
C LYS A 147 -9.49 6.44 -9.52
N ASP A 148 -9.23 5.19 -9.88
CA ASP A 148 -8.75 4.15 -8.97
C ASP A 148 -7.21 4.05 -8.95
N LEU A 149 -6.50 4.85 -9.75
CA LEU A 149 -5.05 4.99 -9.70
C LEU A 149 -4.68 6.03 -8.64
N LEU A 150 -4.22 5.54 -7.49
CA LEU A 150 -3.99 6.36 -6.31
C LEU A 150 -2.50 6.58 -6.07
N GLN A 151 -2.13 7.73 -5.50
CA GLN A 151 -0.78 8.06 -5.04
C GLN A 151 0.29 8.02 -6.16
N LEU A 152 -0.04 8.29 -7.43
CA LEU A 152 0.91 8.21 -8.55
C LEU A 152 2.11 9.12 -8.36
N GLU A 153 1.92 10.35 -7.86
CA GLU A 153 3.01 11.30 -7.58
C GLU A 153 3.97 10.78 -6.50
N GLN A 154 3.42 10.12 -5.46
CA GLN A 154 4.24 9.53 -4.41
C GLN A 154 5.07 8.36 -4.95
N PHE A 155 4.51 7.52 -5.83
CA PHE A 155 5.27 6.47 -6.50
C PHE A 155 6.35 7.04 -7.41
N ALA A 156 6.05 8.08 -8.18
CA ALA A 156 6.99 8.73 -9.09
C ALA A 156 8.20 9.35 -8.38
N ALA A 157 8.08 9.67 -7.09
CA ALA A 157 9.20 10.14 -6.28
C ALA A 157 10.29 9.06 -6.04
N TYR A 158 9.96 7.78 -6.23
CA TYR A 158 10.88 6.67 -5.91
C TYR A 158 11.30 5.85 -7.11
N GLY A 159 10.64 5.98 -8.27
CA GLY A 159 10.99 5.23 -9.49
C GLY A 159 10.07 5.54 -10.66
N GLU A 160 10.26 4.81 -11.76
CA GLU A 160 9.42 4.95 -12.96
C GLU A 160 8.04 4.31 -12.71
N VAL A 161 6.98 4.99 -13.16
CA VAL A 161 5.60 4.53 -12.97
C VAL A 161 4.95 4.25 -14.32
N TYR A 162 4.51 3.02 -14.49
CA TYR A 162 3.67 2.56 -15.60
C TYR A 162 2.30 2.18 -15.06
N THR A 163 1.28 2.38 -15.86
CA THR A 163 -0.10 2.13 -15.44
C THR A 163 -0.90 1.38 -16.49
N THR A 164 -1.85 0.58 -16.02
CA THR A 164 -2.91 0.02 -16.86
C THR A 164 -4.27 0.33 -16.26
N THR A 165 -5.25 0.60 -17.11
CA THR A 165 -6.65 0.66 -16.70
C THR A 165 -7.49 -0.26 -17.57
N GLU A 166 -8.44 -0.97 -16.96
CA GLU A 166 -9.29 -1.92 -17.70
C GLU A 166 -10.13 -1.21 -18.76
N ASP A 167 -10.58 0.02 -18.46
CA ASP A 167 -11.36 0.86 -19.39
C ASP A 167 -10.51 1.65 -20.39
N GLY A 168 -9.19 1.74 -20.17
CA GLY A 168 -8.27 2.51 -21.01
C GLY A 168 -8.27 4.02 -20.74
N SER A 169 -8.79 4.45 -19.59
CA SER A 169 -8.85 5.88 -19.22
C SER A 169 -7.49 6.48 -18.85
N HIS A 170 -6.50 5.64 -18.49
CA HIS A 170 -5.14 6.07 -18.19
C HIS A 170 -4.13 4.95 -18.46
N GLY A 171 -2.96 5.29 -19.01
CA GLY A 171 -1.90 4.33 -19.34
C GLY A 171 -2.29 3.37 -20.45
N GLU A 172 -1.79 2.13 -20.41
CA GLU A 172 -2.18 1.11 -21.37
C GLU A 172 -3.53 0.48 -20.97
N LYS A 173 -4.38 0.21 -21.96
CA LYS A 173 -5.66 -0.47 -21.72
C LYS A 173 -5.45 -1.94 -21.44
N GLY A 174 -6.05 -2.45 -20.37
CA GLY A 174 -6.03 -3.87 -20.01
C GLY A 174 -5.50 -4.14 -18.62
N TYR A 175 -4.99 -5.36 -18.42
CA TYR A 175 -4.44 -5.81 -17.14
C TYR A 175 -2.93 -5.62 -17.08
N VAL A 176 -2.36 -5.54 -15.88
CA VAL A 176 -0.92 -5.37 -15.65
C VAL A 176 -0.07 -6.41 -16.40
N THR A 177 -0.56 -7.64 -16.56
CA THR A 177 0.12 -8.71 -17.31
C THR A 177 0.16 -8.52 -18.82
N GLN A 178 -0.55 -7.52 -19.34
CA GLN A 178 -0.61 -7.20 -20.78
C GLN A 178 0.23 -5.97 -21.14
N HIS A 179 0.77 -5.25 -20.14
CA HIS A 179 1.53 -4.03 -20.37
C HIS A 179 2.81 -4.29 -21.16
N SER A 180 3.06 -3.43 -22.15
CA SER A 180 4.18 -3.57 -23.10
C SER A 180 5.56 -3.58 -22.44
N ILE A 181 5.71 -2.98 -21.25
CA ILE A 181 6.99 -2.94 -20.49
C ILE A 181 7.53 -4.35 -20.20
N LEU A 182 6.64 -5.33 -19.98
CA LEU A 182 7.03 -6.71 -19.68
C LEU A 182 7.75 -7.39 -20.85
N ASN A 183 7.54 -6.90 -22.07
CA ASN A 183 8.22 -7.39 -23.27
C ASN A 183 9.49 -6.59 -23.64
N LYS A 184 9.68 -5.42 -22.99
CA LYS A 184 10.80 -4.52 -23.30
C LYS A 184 11.94 -4.62 -22.30
N VAL A 185 11.66 -4.99 -21.07
CA VAL A 185 12.63 -5.02 -19.97
C VAL A 185 12.63 -6.40 -19.33
N CYS A 186 13.82 -6.98 -19.16
CA CYS A 186 14.01 -8.17 -18.36
C CYS A 186 14.28 -7.78 -16.91
N PHE A 187 13.32 -8.05 -16.03
CA PHE A 187 13.43 -7.77 -14.60
C PHE A 187 14.09 -8.96 -13.88
N GLU A 188 14.96 -8.67 -12.92
CA GLU A 188 15.66 -9.66 -12.11
C GLU A 188 14.83 -10.10 -10.89
N GLN A 189 14.00 -9.19 -10.37
CA GLN A 189 13.14 -9.46 -9.23
C GLN A 189 11.79 -8.76 -9.41
N ILE A 190 10.71 -9.50 -9.15
CA ILE A 190 9.35 -9.01 -9.27
C ILE A 190 8.68 -9.13 -7.89
N TYR A 191 8.09 -8.04 -7.44
CA TYR A 191 7.23 -7.98 -6.28
C TYR A 191 5.80 -7.78 -6.73
N THR A 192 4.87 -8.51 -6.15
CA THR A 192 3.45 -8.35 -6.52
C THR A 192 2.54 -8.39 -5.32
N CYS A 193 1.51 -7.53 -5.34
CA CYS A 193 0.42 -7.55 -4.39
C CYS A 193 -0.89 -7.10 -5.04
N GLY A 194 -1.99 -7.79 -4.74
CA GLY A 194 -3.30 -7.50 -5.29
C GLY A 194 -4.21 -8.72 -5.30
N PRO A 195 -5.24 -8.73 -6.13
CA PRO A 195 -6.14 -9.86 -6.27
C PRO A 195 -5.38 -11.15 -6.63
N LYS A 196 -5.77 -12.26 -6.00
CA LYS A 196 -5.11 -13.57 -6.23
C LYS A 196 -4.96 -13.93 -7.71
N PRO A 197 -5.99 -13.76 -8.59
CA PRO A 197 -5.84 -14.05 -10.01
C PRO A 197 -4.72 -13.22 -10.67
N MET A 198 -4.61 -11.93 -10.32
CA MET A 198 -3.55 -11.06 -10.84
C MET A 198 -2.16 -11.55 -10.40
N MET A 199 -1.97 -11.81 -9.10
CA MET A 199 -0.68 -12.30 -8.60
C MET A 199 -0.27 -13.62 -9.24
N MET A 200 -1.22 -14.54 -9.43
CA MET A 200 -0.98 -15.82 -10.12
C MET A 200 -0.62 -15.65 -11.60
N ALA A 201 -1.17 -14.62 -12.25
CA ALA A 201 -0.85 -14.32 -13.65
C ALA A 201 0.53 -13.65 -13.79
N VAL A 202 0.91 -12.79 -12.84
CA VAL A 202 2.25 -12.16 -12.80
C VAL A 202 3.36 -13.19 -12.51
N ALA A 203 3.05 -14.27 -11.77
CA ALA A 203 4.02 -15.30 -11.41
C ALA A 203 4.28 -16.34 -12.51
N LYS A 204 3.57 -16.29 -13.65
CA LYS A 204 3.74 -17.16 -14.82
C LYS A 204 4.72 -16.57 -15.82
#